data_16446c3516da7d24c331a3e948760fa0
#
_entry.id   16446c3516da7d24c331a3e948760fa0
#
_cell.length_a   1.000
_cell.length_b   1.000
_cell.length_c   1.000
_cell.angle_alpha   90.00
_cell.angle_beta   90.00
_cell.angle_gamma   90.00
#
_symmetry.space_group_name_H-M   'P 1'
#
loop_
_entity.id
_entity.type
_entity.pdbx_description
1 polymer ?
#
loop_
_entity_poly.entity_id
_entity_poly.type
_entity_poly.pdbx_seq_one_letter_code
_entity_poly.pdbx_strand_id
1 'polypeptide(L)'
;MDFVSQMPAPFFIQLTEIPTENYRDVAMSTFKFMSMLRSTDLSPTYQEEVSTLSSIRFRFSEKRRPDDYAVWVTDKLSWPVPRELVIKAPQVVSEWDPDGVAQAVALRTLEGLSVRNCRTVLMAKGEEFERVLGPQQWQTEPWYGTPYRVERLDDEFVREVHCSYISVWDFKSHAQV
;
A
#
# COMPACT_ATOMS: atom_id res chain seq x y z
N MET A 1 20.19 -16.17 1.42
CA MET A 1 18.81 -16.59 1.08
C MET A 1 17.90 -15.55 1.71
N ASP A 2 17.62 -14.48 0.94
CA ASP A 2 17.02 -13.26 1.47
C ASP A 2 15.51 -13.43 1.60
N PHE A 3 15.05 -13.78 2.78
CA PHE A 3 13.64 -13.98 3.11
C PHE A 3 12.88 -12.66 3.37
N VAL A 4 13.51 -11.51 3.21
CA VAL A 4 12.96 -10.18 3.58
C VAL A 4 12.17 -9.51 2.46
N SER A 5 12.17 -10.08 1.26
CA SER A 5 11.71 -9.32 0.09
C SER A 5 10.25 -9.49 -0.32
N GLN A 6 9.41 -10.20 0.43
CA GLN A 6 8.08 -10.56 -0.06
C GLN A 6 6.94 -10.47 0.95
N MET A 7 6.95 -9.50 1.84
CA MET A 7 5.67 -9.14 2.46
C MET A 7 4.96 -8.13 1.54
N PRO A 8 3.88 -8.54 0.86
CA PRO A 8 3.07 -7.58 0.12
C PRO A 8 2.51 -6.58 1.14
N ALA A 9 2.76 -5.29 0.91
CA ALA A 9 2.04 -4.26 1.65
C ALA A 9 0.62 -4.18 1.07
N PRO A 10 -0.41 -4.69 1.75
CA PRO A 10 -1.77 -4.61 1.23
C PRO A 10 -2.29 -3.19 1.39
N PHE A 11 -2.79 -2.63 0.29
CA PHE A 11 -3.60 -1.42 0.32
C PHE A 11 -5.07 -1.82 0.31
N PHE A 12 -5.82 -1.36 1.29
CA PHE A 12 -7.26 -1.57 1.35
C PHE A 12 -7.97 -0.27 1.02
N ILE A 13 -8.80 -0.30 -0.01
CA ILE A 13 -9.69 0.80 -0.38
C ILE A 13 -11.12 0.29 -0.22
N GLN A 14 -11.82 0.82 0.75
CA GLN A 14 -13.22 0.48 0.97
C GLN A 14 -14.11 1.49 0.25
N LEU A 15 -14.92 0.99 -0.68
CA LEU A 15 -15.90 1.80 -1.39
C LEU A 15 -17.20 1.79 -0.57
N THR A 16 -17.60 2.95 -0.06
CA THR A 16 -18.83 3.09 0.75
C THR A 16 -19.98 3.72 -0.02
N GLU A 17 -19.68 4.69 -0.87
CA GLU A 17 -20.70 5.45 -1.63
C GLU A 17 -20.47 5.35 -3.15
N ILE A 18 -19.34 4.79 -3.58
CA ILE A 18 -19.02 4.63 -4.99
C ILE A 18 -19.54 3.26 -5.44
N PRO A 19 -20.34 3.19 -6.50
CA PRO A 19 -20.80 1.93 -7.05
C PRO A 19 -19.63 1.00 -7.44
N THR A 20 -19.83 -0.29 -7.24
CA THR A 20 -18.82 -1.33 -7.60
C THR A 20 -18.42 -1.27 -9.07
N GLU A 21 -19.29 -0.75 -9.95
CA GLU A 21 -19.01 -0.52 -11.37
C GLU A 21 -17.82 0.42 -11.64
N ASN A 22 -17.52 1.33 -10.70
CA ASN A 22 -16.42 2.30 -10.83
C ASN A 22 -15.08 1.78 -10.28
N TYR A 23 -14.96 0.48 -9.97
CA TYR A 23 -13.74 -0.09 -9.40
C TYR A 23 -12.49 0.16 -10.25
N ARG A 24 -12.63 0.21 -11.59
CA ARG A 24 -11.51 0.49 -12.52
C ARG A 24 -10.99 1.91 -12.34
N ASP A 25 -11.87 2.88 -12.19
CA ASP A 25 -11.50 4.30 -12.00
C ASP A 25 -10.80 4.50 -10.65
N VAL A 26 -11.24 3.78 -9.61
CA VAL A 26 -10.57 3.79 -8.31
C VAL A 26 -9.18 3.17 -8.40
N ALA A 27 -9.05 2.03 -9.05
CA ALA A 27 -7.75 1.40 -9.28
C ALA A 27 -6.82 2.31 -10.11
N MET A 28 -7.34 2.92 -11.17
CA MET A 28 -6.61 3.89 -11.99
C MET A 28 -6.13 5.08 -11.17
N SER A 29 -7.00 5.67 -10.36
CA SER A 29 -6.66 6.80 -9.48
C SER A 29 -5.59 6.44 -8.47
N THR A 30 -5.64 5.22 -7.92
CA THR A 30 -4.63 4.69 -7.00
C THR A 30 -3.26 4.61 -7.67
N PHE A 31 -3.18 4.06 -8.88
CA PHE A 31 -1.90 3.97 -9.60
C PHE A 31 -1.38 5.34 -10.05
N LYS A 32 -2.26 6.26 -10.43
CA LYS A 32 -1.90 7.67 -10.71
C LYS A 32 -1.29 8.33 -9.47
N PHE A 33 -1.89 8.13 -8.30
CA PHE A 33 -1.36 8.65 -7.05
C PHE A 33 0.02 8.06 -6.71
N MET A 34 0.21 6.75 -6.87
CA MET A 34 1.52 6.12 -6.68
C MET A 34 2.57 6.65 -7.67
N SER A 35 2.16 6.95 -8.89
CA SER A 35 3.02 7.58 -9.89
C SER A 35 3.46 8.98 -9.46
N MET A 36 2.52 9.77 -8.96
CA MET A 36 2.81 11.09 -8.43
C MET A 36 3.80 11.03 -7.26
N LEU A 37 3.62 10.08 -6.33
CA LEU A 37 4.54 9.90 -5.22
C LEU A 37 5.97 9.60 -5.67
N ARG A 38 6.14 8.79 -6.72
CA ARG A 38 7.48 8.50 -7.28
C ARG A 38 8.17 9.74 -7.87
N SER A 39 7.39 10.67 -8.41
CA SER A 39 7.90 11.91 -8.99
C SER A 39 8.06 13.05 -7.99
N THR A 40 7.70 12.81 -6.73
CA THR A 40 7.78 13.81 -5.67
C THR A 40 9.02 13.56 -4.84
N ASP A 41 9.85 14.60 -4.66
CA ASP A 41 10.98 14.52 -3.77
C ASP A 41 10.49 14.43 -2.33
N LEU A 42 11.08 13.50 -1.57
CA LEU A 42 10.82 13.39 -0.14
C LEU A 42 11.46 14.60 0.55
N SER A 43 10.64 15.41 1.20
CA SER A 43 11.12 16.56 1.96
C SER A 43 11.71 16.12 3.29
N PRO A 44 12.92 16.57 3.66
CA PRO A 44 13.48 16.37 4.99
C PRO A 44 12.53 16.83 6.10
N THR A 45 11.91 17.99 5.92
CA THR A 45 10.96 18.57 6.88
C THR A 45 9.77 17.63 7.13
N TYR A 46 9.24 16.99 6.08
CA TYR A 46 8.15 16.02 6.22
C TYR A 46 8.60 14.79 7.04
N GLN A 47 9.79 14.28 6.74
CA GLN A 47 10.35 13.14 7.48
C GLN A 47 10.58 13.47 8.95
N GLU A 48 11.10 14.65 9.27
CA GLU A 48 11.30 15.13 10.64
C GLU A 48 9.98 15.28 11.39
N GLU A 49 8.94 15.81 10.74
CA GLU A 49 7.61 15.93 11.30
C GLU A 49 7.03 14.54 11.63
N VAL A 50 7.07 13.60 10.69
CA VAL A 50 6.57 12.24 10.89
C VAL A 50 7.36 11.52 11.99
N SER A 51 8.69 11.68 12.04
CA SER A 51 9.54 11.13 13.09
C SER A 51 9.15 11.69 14.46
N THR A 52 8.97 13.00 14.56
CA THR A 52 8.55 13.67 15.80
C THR A 52 7.18 13.18 16.26
N LEU A 53 6.19 13.17 15.37
CA LEU A 53 4.85 12.70 15.69
C LEU A 53 4.83 11.22 16.11
N SER A 54 5.59 10.38 15.44
CA SER A 54 5.69 8.96 15.80
C SER A 54 6.33 8.75 17.16
N SER A 55 7.35 9.53 17.48
CA SER A 55 8.03 9.53 18.80
C SER A 55 7.09 9.98 19.91
N ILE A 56 6.30 11.01 19.68
CA ILE A 56 5.27 11.48 20.63
C ILE A 56 4.23 10.38 20.84
N ARG A 57 3.69 9.79 19.78
CA ARG A 57 2.72 8.69 19.86
C ARG A 57 3.27 7.49 20.63
N PHE A 58 4.54 7.14 20.40
CA PHE A 58 5.20 6.07 21.13
C PHE A 58 5.32 6.37 22.62
N ARG A 59 5.72 7.60 22.99
CA ARG A 59 5.89 8.03 24.39
C ARG A 59 4.56 8.05 25.16
N PHE A 60 3.49 8.45 24.51
CA PHE A 60 2.16 8.58 25.11
C PHE A 60 1.21 7.45 24.72
N SER A 61 1.75 6.33 24.22
CA SER A 61 0.93 5.16 23.87
C SER A 61 0.25 4.59 25.12
N GLU A 62 -1.02 4.27 24.99
CA GLU A 62 -1.79 3.62 26.05
C GLU A 62 -1.27 2.21 26.34
N LYS A 63 -1.42 1.78 27.58
CA LYS A 63 -1.10 0.40 27.97
C LYS A 63 -2.06 -0.56 27.28
N ARG A 64 -1.49 -1.49 26.56
CA ARG A 64 -2.23 -2.63 26.01
C ARG A 64 -2.56 -3.61 27.12
N ARG A 65 -3.57 -4.44 26.90
CA ARG A 65 -3.79 -5.61 27.76
C ARG A 65 -2.52 -6.47 27.78
N PRO A 66 -2.16 -7.12 28.92
CA PRO A 66 -0.92 -7.89 29.01
C PRO A 66 -0.81 -9.03 28.00
N ASP A 67 -1.91 -9.70 27.71
CA ASP A 67 -2.02 -10.78 26.72
C ASP A 67 -1.76 -10.24 25.29
N ASP A 68 -2.44 -9.17 24.90
CA ASP A 68 -2.26 -8.52 23.60
C ASP A 68 -0.82 -7.99 23.42
N TYR A 69 -0.25 -7.46 24.50
CA TYR A 69 1.12 -6.96 24.48
C TYR A 69 2.13 -8.10 24.30
N ALA A 70 1.93 -9.22 25.00
CA ALA A 70 2.80 -10.38 24.89
C ALA A 70 2.79 -10.96 23.45
N VAL A 71 1.60 -11.12 22.86
CA VAL A 71 1.45 -11.57 21.48
C VAL A 71 2.13 -10.59 20.51
N TRP A 72 1.89 -9.30 20.68
CA TRP A 72 2.49 -8.27 19.83
C TRP A 72 4.03 -8.27 19.92
N VAL A 73 4.61 -8.35 21.12
CA VAL A 73 6.07 -8.40 21.28
C VAL A 73 6.65 -9.67 20.68
N THR A 74 5.99 -10.80 20.88
CA THR A 74 6.42 -12.10 20.30
C THR A 74 6.47 -12.03 18.77
N ASP A 75 5.46 -11.43 18.15
CA ASP A 75 5.46 -11.19 16.70
C ASP A 75 6.66 -10.33 16.26
N LYS A 76 6.93 -9.23 16.98
CA LYS A 76 8.05 -8.33 16.65
C LYS A 76 9.42 -8.92 16.90
N LEU A 77 9.55 -9.87 17.82
CA LEU A 77 10.79 -10.62 18.05
C LEU A 77 11.19 -11.50 16.86
N SER A 78 10.24 -11.82 15.97
CA SER A 78 10.53 -12.54 14.72
C SER A 78 11.12 -11.63 13.62
N TRP A 79 11.07 -10.31 13.80
CA TRP A 79 11.59 -9.35 12.84
C TRP A 79 13.12 -9.26 12.90
N PRO A 80 13.79 -9.04 11.77
CA PRO A 80 15.26 -8.93 11.71
C PRO A 80 15.74 -7.56 12.20
N VAL A 81 15.40 -7.23 13.44
CA VAL A 81 15.81 -5.97 14.11
C VAL A 81 16.57 -6.29 15.39
N PRO A 82 17.52 -5.43 15.80
CA PRO A 82 18.22 -5.55 17.09
C PRO A 82 17.21 -5.62 18.26
N ARG A 83 17.49 -6.46 19.24
CA ARG A 83 16.56 -6.72 20.37
C ARG A 83 16.17 -5.47 21.14
N GLU A 84 17.08 -4.53 21.31
CA GLU A 84 16.87 -3.23 21.94
C GLU A 84 15.89 -2.33 21.16
N LEU A 85 15.70 -2.60 19.87
CA LEU A 85 14.80 -1.84 19.00
C LEU A 85 13.45 -2.51 18.76
N VAL A 86 13.25 -3.75 19.19
CA VAL A 86 12.04 -4.55 18.93
C VAL A 86 10.74 -3.81 19.25
N ILE A 87 10.70 -3.06 20.34
CA ILE A 87 9.51 -2.30 20.74
C ILE A 87 9.41 -0.97 19.98
N LYS A 88 10.54 -0.32 19.73
CA LYS A 88 10.59 1.03 19.15
C LYS A 88 10.47 0.99 17.62
N ALA A 89 11.22 0.13 16.95
CA ALA A 89 11.35 0.11 15.50
C ALA A 89 10.01 -0.03 14.75
N PRO A 90 9.01 -0.80 15.20
CA PRO A 90 7.72 -0.89 14.54
C PRO A 90 6.83 0.34 14.68
N GLN A 91 7.16 1.27 15.57
CA GLN A 91 6.28 2.37 15.98
C GLN A 91 6.88 3.75 15.70
N VAL A 92 8.20 3.85 15.66
CA VAL A 92 8.90 5.13 15.53
C VAL A 92 9.60 5.17 14.19
N VAL A 93 9.24 6.15 13.38
CA VAL A 93 9.91 6.45 12.12
C VAL A 93 11.30 7.02 12.43
N SER A 94 12.33 6.56 11.72
CA SER A 94 13.68 7.08 11.87
C SER A 94 13.76 8.57 11.49
N GLU A 95 14.71 9.26 12.06
CA GLU A 95 15.06 10.62 11.65
C GLU A 95 15.53 10.63 10.19
N TRP A 96 15.57 11.83 9.62
CA TRP A 96 16.09 12.01 8.27
C TRP A 96 17.52 11.46 8.17
N ASP A 97 17.73 10.67 7.14
CA ASP A 97 19.04 10.07 6.86
C ASP A 97 19.77 10.94 5.82
N PRO A 98 20.86 11.62 6.23
CA PRO A 98 21.63 12.46 5.31
C PRO A 98 22.26 11.69 4.15
N ASP A 99 22.54 10.41 4.35
CA ASP A 99 23.10 9.54 3.30
C ASP A 99 22.03 9.04 2.32
N GLY A 100 20.77 9.37 2.54
CA GLY A 100 19.66 9.07 1.65
C GLY A 100 19.24 7.60 1.59
N VAL A 101 19.73 6.75 2.51
CA VAL A 101 19.38 5.32 2.52
C VAL A 101 17.88 5.11 2.70
N ALA A 102 17.26 5.83 3.66
CA ALA A 102 15.82 5.75 3.88
C ALA A 102 15.03 6.19 2.65
N GLN A 103 15.47 7.25 1.99
CA GLN A 103 14.88 7.73 0.74
C GLN A 103 15.03 6.70 -0.38
N ALA A 104 16.22 6.13 -0.55
CA ALA A 104 16.48 5.10 -1.55
C ALA A 104 15.60 3.85 -1.34
N VAL A 105 15.42 3.42 -0.10
CA VAL A 105 14.52 2.30 0.26
C VAL A 105 13.07 2.65 -0.04
N ALA A 106 12.61 3.85 0.30
CA ALA A 106 11.25 4.30 0.02
C ALA A 106 10.96 4.34 -1.49
N LEU A 107 11.86 4.91 -2.28
CA LEU A 107 11.75 4.95 -3.74
C LEU A 107 11.75 3.56 -4.35
N ARG A 108 12.66 2.68 -3.93
CA ARG A 108 12.70 1.29 -4.38
C ARG A 108 11.40 0.53 -4.03
N THR A 109 10.82 0.80 -2.88
CA THR A 109 9.53 0.23 -2.48
C THR A 109 8.42 0.72 -3.39
N LEU A 110 8.37 2.03 -3.67
CA LEU A 110 7.40 2.63 -4.58
C LEU A 110 7.56 2.11 -6.01
N GLU A 111 8.77 1.87 -6.48
CA GLU A 111 9.03 1.26 -7.80
C GLU A 111 8.44 -0.16 -7.88
N GLY A 112 8.55 -0.92 -6.80
CA GLY A 112 7.95 -2.25 -6.69
C GLY A 112 6.41 -2.25 -6.75
N LEU A 113 5.77 -1.16 -6.32
CA LEU A 113 4.31 -0.99 -6.32
C LEU A 113 3.81 -0.54 -7.71
N SER A 114 3.91 -1.39 -8.71
CA SER A 114 3.48 -1.10 -10.08
C SER A 114 2.30 -1.96 -10.48
N VAL A 115 1.53 -1.52 -11.48
CA VAL A 115 0.41 -2.28 -12.03
C VAL A 115 0.82 -3.67 -12.54
N ARG A 116 2.07 -3.84 -12.97
CA ARG A 116 2.60 -5.12 -13.45
C ARG A 116 3.02 -6.06 -12.31
N ASN A 117 3.24 -5.51 -11.13
CA ASN A 117 3.74 -6.24 -9.95
C ASN A 117 2.73 -6.20 -8.80
N CYS A 118 1.46 -5.97 -9.08
CA CYS A 118 0.41 -5.93 -8.08
C CYS A 118 -0.60 -7.09 -8.27
N ARG A 119 -1.30 -7.36 -7.21
CA ARG A 119 -2.53 -8.16 -7.23
C ARG A 119 -3.66 -7.29 -6.70
N THR A 120 -4.64 -7.04 -7.52
CA THR A 120 -5.85 -6.31 -7.12
C THR A 120 -6.92 -7.34 -6.74
N VAL A 121 -7.52 -7.17 -5.58
CA VAL A 121 -8.64 -8.00 -5.11
C VAL A 121 -9.87 -7.11 -5.01
N LEU A 122 -10.90 -7.43 -5.74
CA LEU A 122 -12.21 -6.80 -5.64
C LEU A 122 -13.12 -7.71 -4.82
N MET A 123 -13.70 -7.18 -3.75
CA MET A 123 -14.66 -7.90 -2.91
C MET A 123 -15.99 -7.15 -2.91
N ALA A 124 -17.05 -7.83 -3.33
CA ALA A 124 -18.39 -7.30 -3.33
C ALA A 124 -19.41 -8.43 -3.13
N LYS A 125 -20.66 -8.10 -2.95
CA LYS A 125 -21.75 -9.10 -2.92
C LYS A 125 -21.91 -9.74 -4.30
N GLY A 126 -22.33 -11.01 -4.35
CA GLY A 126 -22.50 -11.73 -5.61
C GLY A 126 -23.44 -11.03 -6.60
N GLU A 127 -24.54 -10.47 -6.12
CA GLU A 127 -25.50 -9.70 -6.93
C GLU A 127 -24.86 -8.46 -7.60
N GLU A 128 -23.93 -7.81 -6.91
CA GLU A 128 -23.22 -6.65 -7.45
C GLU A 128 -22.24 -7.08 -8.55
N PHE A 129 -21.55 -8.21 -8.36
CA PHE A 129 -20.70 -8.77 -9.39
C PHE A 129 -21.47 -9.14 -10.66
N GLU A 130 -22.60 -9.79 -10.51
CA GLU A 130 -23.46 -10.15 -11.65
C GLU A 130 -23.96 -8.92 -12.40
N ARG A 131 -24.31 -7.86 -11.67
CA ARG A 131 -24.75 -6.60 -12.26
C ARG A 131 -23.65 -5.92 -13.06
N VAL A 132 -22.39 -5.91 -12.54
CA VAL A 132 -21.27 -5.16 -13.12
C VAL A 132 -20.54 -5.95 -14.20
N LEU A 133 -20.32 -7.23 -13.97
CA LEU A 133 -19.51 -8.08 -14.84
C LEU A 133 -20.35 -9.07 -15.69
N GLY A 134 -21.67 -9.12 -15.42
CA GLY A 134 -22.55 -10.13 -16.01
C GLY A 134 -22.33 -11.53 -15.45
N PRO A 135 -23.00 -12.54 -16.00
CA PRO A 135 -22.84 -13.94 -15.58
C PRO A 135 -21.41 -14.42 -15.79
N GLN A 136 -20.82 -14.95 -14.73
CA GLN A 136 -19.43 -15.39 -14.71
C GLN A 136 -19.30 -16.83 -14.25
N GLN A 137 -18.24 -17.50 -14.69
CA GLN A 137 -17.88 -18.80 -14.15
C GLN A 137 -17.03 -18.59 -12.89
N TRP A 138 -17.60 -18.96 -11.76
CA TRP A 138 -16.95 -18.88 -10.46
C TRP A 138 -16.26 -20.19 -10.11
N GLN A 139 -15.10 -20.10 -9.51
CA GLN A 139 -14.44 -21.17 -8.79
C GLN A 139 -14.86 -21.09 -7.32
N THR A 140 -14.83 -22.19 -6.62
CA THR A 140 -15.17 -22.23 -5.19
C THR A 140 -13.93 -22.61 -4.41
N GLU A 141 -13.60 -21.81 -3.42
CA GLU A 141 -12.51 -22.08 -2.49
C GLU A 141 -12.90 -23.26 -1.60
N PRO A 142 -12.02 -24.29 -1.45
CA PRO A 142 -12.39 -25.57 -0.84
C PRO A 142 -12.64 -25.53 0.67
N TRP A 143 -12.13 -24.53 1.40
CA TRP A 143 -12.22 -24.49 2.86
C TRP A 143 -13.46 -23.77 3.37
N TYR A 144 -13.75 -22.61 2.81
CA TYR A 144 -14.86 -21.74 3.23
C TYR A 144 -16.00 -21.69 2.23
N GLY A 145 -15.84 -22.34 1.07
CA GLY A 145 -16.84 -22.33 0.03
C GLY A 145 -17.02 -20.96 -0.64
N THR A 146 -16.05 -20.05 -0.49
CA THR A 146 -16.13 -18.71 -1.03
C THR A 146 -15.98 -18.74 -2.56
N PRO A 147 -16.93 -18.16 -3.31
CA PRO A 147 -16.79 -18.04 -4.76
C PRO A 147 -15.72 -17.00 -5.08
N TYR A 148 -14.82 -17.33 -5.99
CA TYR A 148 -13.79 -16.42 -6.47
C TYR A 148 -13.52 -16.63 -7.95
N ARG A 149 -12.89 -15.64 -8.57
CA ARG A 149 -12.38 -15.70 -9.92
C ARG A 149 -11.04 -14.99 -10.00
N VAL A 150 -10.10 -15.54 -10.74
CA VAL A 150 -8.80 -14.94 -11.00
C VAL A 150 -8.73 -14.57 -12.47
N GLU A 151 -8.43 -13.32 -12.73
CA GLU A 151 -8.22 -12.78 -14.06
C GLU A 151 -6.89 -12.07 -14.15
N ARG A 152 -6.35 -12.02 -15.34
CA ARG A 152 -5.24 -11.12 -15.64
C ARG A 152 -5.82 -9.75 -15.98
N LEU A 153 -5.19 -8.70 -15.47
CA LEU A 153 -5.52 -7.34 -15.89
C LEU A 153 -5.33 -7.22 -17.39
N ASP A 154 -6.30 -6.62 -18.06
CA ASP A 154 -6.23 -6.42 -19.51
C ASP A 154 -5.09 -5.48 -19.91
N ASP A 155 -4.53 -5.72 -21.08
CA ASP A 155 -3.37 -4.95 -21.56
C ASP A 155 -3.73 -3.49 -21.87
N GLU A 156 -5.00 -3.18 -22.07
CA GLU A 156 -5.49 -1.82 -22.27
C GLU A 156 -5.41 -1.05 -20.96
N PHE A 157 -5.94 -1.61 -19.88
CA PHE A 157 -5.82 -1.01 -18.54
C PHE A 157 -4.36 -0.81 -18.12
N VAL A 158 -3.51 -1.81 -18.35
CA VAL A 158 -2.07 -1.71 -18.03
C VAL A 158 -1.40 -0.59 -18.84
N ARG A 159 -1.75 -0.43 -20.11
CA ARG A 159 -1.24 0.66 -20.97
C ARG A 159 -1.77 2.02 -20.51
N GLU A 160 -3.05 2.11 -20.17
CA GLU A 160 -3.68 3.34 -19.71
C GLU A 160 -3.06 3.84 -18.41
N VAL A 161 -2.84 2.93 -17.45
CA VAL A 161 -2.08 3.24 -16.22
C VAL A 161 -0.68 3.74 -16.57
N HIS A 162 -0.02 3.10 -17.54
CA HIS A 162 1.35 3.47 -17.93
C HIS A 162 1.41 4.83 -18.64
N CYS A 163 0.48 5.12 -19.52
CA CYS A 163 0.38 6.42 -20.20
C CYS A 163 0.03 7.56 -19.24
N SER A 164 -0.71 7.27 -18.18
CA SER A 164 -1.02 8.24 -17.13
C SER A 164 0.22 8.73 -16.35
N TYR A 165 1.32 7.99 -16.43
CA TYR A 165 2.64 8.42 -15.92
C TYR A 165 3.17 9.65 -16.66
N ILE A 166 2.89 9.79 -17.94
CA ILE A 166 3.44 10.85 -18.79
C ILE A 166 2.66 12.14 -18.60
N SER A 167 1.35 12.09 -18.39
CA SER A 167 0.48 13.26 -18.28
C SER A 167 0.59 14.00 -16.93
N VAL A 168 1.11 13.39 -15.89
CA VAL A 168 1.36 14.03 -14.58
C VAL A 168 2.50 15.05 -14.67
N TRP A 169 3.42 14.89 -15.64
CA TRP A 169 4.49 15.86 -15.88
C TRP A 169 3.99 17.18 -16.47
N ASP A 170 2.92 17.15 -17.25
CA ASP A 170 2.33 18.38 -17.81
C ASP A 170 1.66 19.27 -16.76
N PHE A 171 1.23 18.71 -15.65
CA PHE A 171 0.58 19.48 -14.58
C PHE A 171 1.58 20.34 -13.77
N LYS A 172 2.85 19.92 -13.66
CA LYS A 172 3.89 20.69 -12.97
C LYS A 172 4.36 21.92 -13.76
N SER A 173 4.21 21.91 -15.08
CA SER A 173 4.62 23.06 -15.93
C SER A 173 3.63 24.23 -15.89
N HIS A 174 2.40 24.02 -15.38
CA HIS A 174 1.35 25.04 -15.32
C HIS A 174 1.10 25.60 -13.91
N ALA A 175 1.79 25.11 -12.89
CA ALA A 175 1.64 25.56 -11.50
C ALA A 175 2.70 26.59 -11.07
N GLN A 176 3.49 27.13 -12.01
CA GLN A 176 4.38 28.27 -11.79
C GLN A 176 3.87 29.47 -12.61
N VAL A 177 2.87 30.14 -12.08
CA VAL A 177 2.55 31.56 -12.39
C VAL A 177 2.22 32.25 -11.08
#